data_0bed9fe232106c03cc3c7285e3824790
#
_entry.id   0bed9fe232106c03cc3c7285e3824790
#
_cell.length_a   1.000
_cell.length_b   1.000
_cell.length_c   1.000
_cell.angle_alpha   90.00
_cell.angle_beta   90.00
_cell.angle_gamma   90.00
#
_symmetry.space_group_name_H-M   'P 1'
#
loop_
_entity.id
_entity.type
_entity.pdbx_description
1 polymer ?
#
loop_
_entity_poly.entity_id
_entity_poly.type
_entity_poly.pdbx_seq_one_letter_code
_entity_poly.pdbx_strand_id
1 'polypeptide(L)'
;MGGRGCARAGRAVSSPCPFLAASGAQHIRSVGEILRPQSAKMSIPRHRPHQRVRLFADAASVWRYVHARTVARVLPRLRRRVPDRSDECRRFLQRVVQSRPQFSILQIGAFDGVSNDPVHDLIRTFPHVRAVLLEPQPAPYAALQRLWHDDPRVAPIQAALAADCGGRPLYVVAESHSHLHPFAGQVASFSRAHVETACRRYMWRPSADAIASVAVTTVDWRTLVDRYGRFDLVVIDAEGFDGEIVHLIDLADHPPDIIVYEHCHLTRRMRRRCSSRLRRAGYVVREFNKTDTLAARRHLGIPS
;
A
#
# COMPACT_ATOMS: atom_id res chain seq x y z
N MET A 1 33.83 35.86 -33.52
CA MET A 1 32.83 34.98 -34.15
C MET A 1 33.19 33.55 -33.65
N GLY A 2 32.40 32.99 -32.76
CA GLY A 2 32.68 31.68 -32.21
C GLY A 2 31.43 31.20 -31.46
N GLY A 3 30.53 30.51 -32.20
CA GLY A 3 29.34 29.90 -31.65
C GLY A 3 29.67 28.73 -30.77
N ARG A 4 29.20 28.74 -29.51
CA ARG A 4 29.26 27.59 -28.61
C ARG A 4 27.98 26.78 -28.77
N GLY A 5 28.12 25.62 -29.42
CA GLY A 5 27.06 24.62 -29.50
C GLY A 5 26.77 24.00 -28.12
N CYS A 6 25.52 24.11 -27.67
CA CYS A 6 25.03 23.48 -26.47
C CYS A 6 24.69 22.02 -26.82
N ALA A 7 25.53 21.08 -26.37
CA ALA A 7 25.27 19.66 -26.51
C ALA A 7 24.12 19.26 -25.57
N ARG A 8 22.98 18.85 -26.16
CA ARG A 8 21.88 18.20 -25.42
C ARG A 8 22.38 16.83 -24.95
N ALA A 9 22.44 16.65 -23.63
CA ALA A 9 22.66 15.35 -23.03
C ALA A 9 21.52 14.40 -23.43
N GLY A 10 21.87 13.33 -24.16
CA GLY A 10 20.93 12.26 -24.53
C GLY A 10 20.36 11.61 -23.27
N ARG A 11 19.05 11.54 -23.18
CA ARG A 11 18.36 10.73 -22.17
C ARG A 11 18.73 9.27 -22.41
N ALA A 12 19.34 8.62 -21.43
CA ALA A 12 19.54 7.19 -21.45
C ALA A 12 18.16 6.50 -21.50
N VAL A 13 17.92 5.71 -22.54
CA VAL A 13 16.75 4.84 -22.67
C VAL A 13 16.95 3.71 -21.68
N SER A 14 16.23 3.72 -20.57
CA SER A 14 16.23 2.64 -19.59
C SER A 14 15.60 1.38 -20.24
N SER A 15 16.30 0.25 -20.15
CA SER A 15 15.77 -1.04 -20.59
C SER A 15 14.48 -1.37 -19.82
N PRO A 16 13.48 -2.00 -20.45
CA PRO A 16 12.21 -2.34 -19.78
C PRO A 16 12.47 -3.34 -18.63
N CYS A 17 11.77 -3.17 -17.53
CA CYS A 17 11.85 -4.02 -16.34
C CYS A 17 11.42 -5.47 -16.69
N PRO A 18 12.29 -6.49 -16.57
CA PRO A 18 12.01 -7.84 -17.03
C PRO A 18 10.88 -8.54 -16.26
N PHE A 19 10.58 -8.11 -15.05
CA PHE A 19 9.62 -8.77 -14.16
C PHE A 19 8.16 -8.52 -14.50
N LEU A 20 7.83 -7.46 -15.21
CA LEU A 20 6.45 -7.18 -15.63
C LEU A 20 6.07 -7.80 -16.98
N ALA A 21 7.02 -8.35 -17.73
CA ALA A 21 6.77 -8.99 -19.01
C ALA A 21 6.06 -10.35 -18.89
N ALA A 22 6.16 -11.05 -17.75
CA ALA A 22 5.65 -12.41 -17.58
C ALA A 22 4.16 -12.52 -17.21
N SER A 23 3.45 -11.43 -16.93
CA SER A 23 2.01 -11.46 -16.56
C SER A 23 1.07 -11.06 -17.70
N GLY A 24 1.47 -11.19 -18.96
CA GLY A 24 0.66 -10.96 -20.15
C GLY A 24 -0.07 -12.23 -20.58
N ALA A 25 -1.39 -12.18 -20.47
CA ALA A 25 -2.42 -12.97 -21.15
C ALA A 25 -1.99 -14.30 -21.80
N GLN A 26 -2.16 -15.42 -21.10
CA GLN A 26 -2.28 -16.72 -21.76
C GLN A 26 -3.74 -16.92 -22.20
N HIS A 27 -3.95 -16.97 -23.51
CA HIS A 27 -5.16 -17.43 -24.15
C HIS A 27 -5.39 -18.91 -23.79
N ILE A 28 -6.47 -19.18 -23.09
CA ILE A 28 -6.93 -20.54 -22.83
C ILE A 28 -7.56 -21.06 -24.09
N ARG A 29 -6.89 -22.03 -24.72
CA ARG A 29 -7.55 -22.97 -25.68
C ARG A 29 -8.05 -24.17 -24.90
N SER A 30 -9.32 -24.44 -25.07
CA SER A 30 -10.05 -25.59 -24.59
C SER A 30 -9.45 -26.91 -25.07
N VAL A 31 -9.22 -27.86 -24.14
CA VAL A 31 -9.30 -29.32 -24.46
C VAL A 31 -9.99 -29.96 -23.26
N GLY A 32 -11.22 -30.43 -23.51
CA GLY A 32 -11.91 -31.31 -22.59
C GLY A 32 -11.36 -32.71 -22.70
N GLU A 33 -11.11 -33.33 -21.56
CA GLU A 33 -11.19 -34.77 -21.49
C GLU A 33 -11.52 -35.25 -20.07
N ILE A 34 -12.42 -36.22 -20.05
CA ILE A 34 -13.16 -36.80 -18.95
C ILE A 34 -12.26 -37.72 -18.13
N LEU A 35 -12.21 -37.57 -16.79
CA LEU A 35 -11.94 -38.67 -15.89
C LEU A 35 -12.83 -38.57 -14.64
N ARG A 36 -13.66 -39.59 -14.40
CA ARG A 36 -14.53 -39.77 -13.24
C ARG A 36 -13.73 -40.05 -11.98
N PRO A 37 -14.11 -39.55 -10.82
CA PRO A 37 -13.47 -39.91 -9.55
C PRO A 37 -14.04 -41.21 -8.99
N GLN A 38 -13.15 -42.10 -8.60
CA GLN A 38 -13.48 -43.29 -7.78
C GLN A 38 -13.72 -42.84 -6.32
N SER A 39 -14.83 -43.31 -5.78
CA SER A 39 -15.27 -43.11 -4.43
C SER A 39 -14.42 -43.91 -3.43
N ALA A 40 -13.65 -43.24 -2.60
CA ALA A 40 -13.12 -43.80 -1.36
C ALA A 40 -13.89 -43.21 -0.18
N LYS A 41 -14.70 -44.04 0.47
CA LYS A 41 -15.36 -43.72 1.75
C LYS A 41 -14.30 -43.68 2.86
N MET A 42 -14.05 -42.48 3.37
CA MET A 42 -13.32 -42.32 4.61
C MET A 42 -14.24 -41.64 5.65
N SER A 43 -14.47 -42.38 6.75
CA SER A 43 -15.31 -42.01 7.87
C SER A 43 -14.69 -40.84 8.65
N ILE A 44 -15.42 -39.74 8.75
CA ILE A 44 -15.06 -38.56 9.57
C ILE A 44 -15.57 -38.77 11.00
N PRO A 45 -14.73 -38.64 12.04
CA PRO A 45 -15.21 -38.61 13.43
C PRO A 45 -15.97 -37.30 13.66
N ARG A 46 -17.18 -37.42 14.20
CA ARG A 46 -18.00 -36.30 14.66
C ARG A 46 -17.36 -35.63 15.87
N HIS A 47 -16.68 -34.54 15.71
CA HIS A 47 -16.32 -33.63 16.81
C HIS A 47 -17.43 -32.61 17.03
N ARG A 48 -17.81 -32.46 18.30
CA ARG A 48 -18.84 -31.54 18.81
C ARG A 48 -18.49 -30.09 18.53
N PRO A 49 -19.45 -29.19 18.29
CA PRO A 49 -19.19 -27.77 18.07
C PRO A 49 -18.94 -27.10 19.43
N HIS A 50 -17.68 -26.88 19.79
CA HIS A 50 -17.32 -25.98 20.87
C HIS A 50 -17.10 -24.56 20.32
N GLN A 51 -17.94 -23.67 20.84
CA GLN A 51 -17.76 -22.23 21.01
C GLN A 51 -16.92 -21.52 19.94
N ARG A 52 -17.60 -21.02 18.94
CA ARG A 52 -17.10 -19.90 18.13
C ARG A 52 -16.87 -18.71 19.05
N VAL A 53 -15.66 -18.51 19.48
CA VAL A 53 -15.23 -17.22 20.03
C VAL A 53 -15.35 -16.21 18.88
N ARG A 54 -16.34 -15.33 18.97
CA ARG A 54 -16.45 -14.12 18.13
C ARG A 54 -15.33 -13.16 18.53
N LEU A 55 -14.13 -13.36 17.97
CA LEU A 55 -12.95 -12.55 18.30
C LEU A 55 -12.53 -11.62 17.16
N PHE A 56 -13.30 -11.53 16.07
CA PHE A 56 -12.98 -10.65 14.95
C PHE A 56 -14.20 -9.87 14.47
N ALA A 57 -14.87 -9.19 15.41
CA ALA A 57 -15.65 -8.04 15.03
C ALA A 57 -14.83 -6.82 15.46
N ASP A 58 -14.30 -6.08 14.46
CA ASP A 58 -13.75 -4.74 14.64
C ASP A 58 -12.25 -4.61 14.99
N ALA A 59 -11.38 -5.15 14.10
CA ALA A 59 -9.94 -4.85 14.13
C ALA A 59 -9.67 -3.32 14.07
N ALA A 60 -10.52 -2.55 13.42
CA ALA A 60 -10.44 -1.09 13.39
C ALA A 60 -10.66 -0.44 14.77
N SER A 61 -11.49 -1.04 15.62
CA SER A 61 -11.71 -0.57 16.99
C SER A 61 -10.57 -0.94 17.91
N VAL A 62 -9.96 -2.11 17.74
CA VAL A 62 -8.75 -2.51 18.49
C VAL A 62 -7.57 -1.61 18.10
N TRP A 63 -7.40 -1.30 16.82
CA TRP A 63 -6.37 -0.39 16.34
C TRP A 63 -6.56 1.04 16.86
N ARG A 64 -7.77 1.58 16.81
CA ARG A 64 -8.13 2.87 17.43
C ARG A 64 -7.88 2.88 18.94
N TYR A 65 -8.19 1.79 19.65
CA TYR A 65 -8.02 1.69 21.09
C TYR A 65 -6.56 1.60 21.52
N VAL A 66 -5.75 0.80 20.83
CA VAL A 66 -4.31 0.62 21.13
C VAL A 66 -3.51 1.88 20.77
N HIS A 67 -3.75 2.47 19.59
CA HIS A 67 -3.11 3.73 19.20
C HIS A 67 -3.50 4.90 20.13
N ALA A 68 -4.76 5.03 20.50
CA ALA A 68 -5.23 6.09 21.37
C ALA A 68 -4.63 6.01 22.79
N ARG A 69 -4.45 4.81 23.35
CA ARG A 69 -3.91 4.66 24.71
C ARG A 69 -2.40 4.76 24.83
N THR A 70 -1.65 4.27 23.85
CA THR A 70 -0.18 4.26 23.92
C THR A 70 0.41 5.63 23.61
N VAL A 71 -0.20 6.40 22.69
CA VAL A 71 0.23 7.78 22.36
C VAL A 71 -0.23 8.79 23.40
N ALA A 72 -1.38 8.57 24.06
CA ALA A 72 -1.93 9.50 25.05
C ALA A 72 -1.14 9.56 26.37
N ARG A 73 -0.32 8.54 26.69
CA ARG A 73 0.40 8.49 27.99
C ARG A 73 1.74 9.21 28.04
N VAL A 74 2.34 9.60 26.89
CA VAL A 74 3.74 10.04 26.89
C VAL A 74 3.94 11.54 26.74
N LEU A 75 2.98 12.36 26.26
CA LEU A 75 3.13 13.84 26.22
C LEU A 75 1.78 14.58 26.21
N PRO A 76 1.25 15.02 27.38
CA PRO A 76 -0.03 15.76 27.41
C PRO A 76 0.05 17.26 27.09
N ARG A 77 1.19 17.83 26.77
CA ARG A 77 1.34 19.29 26.59
C ARG A 77 1.90 19.63 25.20
N LEU A 78 1.06 20.30 24.36
CA LEU A 78 1.42 20.94 23.08
C LEU A 78 1.28 20.13 21.76
N ARG A 79 0.50 19.09 21.66
CA ARG A 79 0.05 18.62 20.34
C ARG A 79 -1.31 19.24 20.02
N ARG A 80 -1.39 20.08 18.97
CA ARG A 80 -2.64 20.37 18.27
C ARG A 80 -3.32 19.02 18.04
N ARG A 81 -4.51 18.83 18.62
CA ARG A 81 -5.32 17.64 18.34
C ARG A 81 -5.74 17.76 16.87
N VAL A 82 -5.13 16.97 15.99
CA VAL A 82 -5.66 16.80 14.64
C VAL A 82 -7.00 16.08 14.83
N PRO A 83 -8.13 16.67 14.42
CA PRO A 83 -9.41 16.01 14.48
C PRO A 83 -9.38 14.78 13.57
N ASP A 84 -10.10 13.72 13.94
CA ASP A 84 -10.30 12.57 13.06
C ASP A 84 -11.37 12.93 12.01
N ARG A 85 -10.92 13.09 10.78
CA ARG A 85 -11.74 13.41 9.60
C ARG A 85 -11.74 12.29 8.57
N SER A 86 -11.48 11.06 9.00
CA SER A 86 -11.41 9.90 8.10
C SER A 86 -12.69 9.74 7.28
N ASP A 87 -13.87 9.99 7.88
CA ASP A 87 -15.15 9.94 7.16
C ASP A 87 -15.30 11.07 6.13
N GLU A 88 -14.76 12.25 6.40
CA GLU A 88 -14.76 13.36 5.43
C GLU A 88 -13.87 13.03 4.23
N CYS A 89 -12.69 12.45 4.49
CA CYS A 89 -11.78 11.97 3.46
C CYS A 89 -12.44 10.88 2.60
N ARG A 90 -13.08 9.90 3.24
CA ARG A 90 -13.81 8.84 2.54
C ARG A 90 -14.90 9.40 1.63
N ARG A 91 -15.76 10.29 2.14
CA ARG A 91 -16.81 10.95 1.34
C ARG A 91 -16.24 11.78 0.21
N PHE A 92 -15.11 12.44 0.44
CA PHE A 92 -14.40 13.18 -0.62
C PHE A 92 -13.93 12.25 -1.73
N LEU A 93 -13.24 11.15 -1.40
CA LEU A 93 -12.78 10.15 -2.37
C LEU A 93 -13.97 9.57 -3.17
N GLN A 94 -15.03 9.15 -2.48
CA GLN A 94 -16.24 8.60 -3.12
C GLN A 94 -16.86 9.60 -4.12
N ARG A 95 -16.98 10.87 -3.76
CA ARG A 95 -17.52 11.91 -4.67
C ARG A 95 -16.62 12.09 -5.91
N VAL A 96 -15.31 12.12 -5.74
CA VAL A 96 -14.39 12.27 -6.86
C VAL A 96 -14.44 11.05 -7.78
N VAL A 97 -14.44 9.84 -7.22
CA VAL A 97 -14.60 8.59 -7.99
C VAL A 97 -15.92 8.59 -8.76
N GLN A 98 -17.02 8.91 -8.09
CA GLN A 98 -18.37 8.92 -8.71
C GLN A 98 -18.52 9.94 -9.82
N SER A 99 -17.77 11.04 -9.78
CA SER A 99 -17.84 12.12 -10.79
C SER A 99 -17.12 11.80 -12.11
N ARG A 100 -16.46 10.64 -12.22
CA ARG A 100 -15.62 10.28 -13.38
C ARG A 100 -16.11 9.01 -14.06
N PRO A 101 -16.06 8.95 -15.40
CA PRO A 101 -16.47 7.74 -16.14
C PRO A 101 -15.45 6.59 -16.00
N GLN A 102 -14.19 6.88 -15.69
CA GLN A 102 -13.13 5.94 -15.40
C GLN A 102 -12.29 6.50 -14.25
N PHE A 103 -11.78 5.61 -13.40
CA PHE A 103 -10.95 6.01 -12.28
C PHE A 103 -9.87 4.94 -12.02
N SER A 104 -8.61 5.38 -11.96
CA SER A 104 -7.44 4.50 -11.80
C SER A 104 -6.77 4.71 -10.45
N ILE A 105 -6.51 3.62 -9.74
CA ILE A 105 -5.90 3.61 -8.42
C ILE A 105 -4.57 2.85 -8.47
N LEU A 106 -3.54 3.41 -7.83
CA LEU A 106 -2.35 2.69 -7.42
C LEU A 106 -2.33 2.63 -5.90
N GLN A 107 -2.30 1.44 -5.34
CA GLN A 107 -2.05 1.23 -3.91
C GLN A 107 -0.68 0.61 -3.71
N ILE A 108 0.11 1.18 -2.81
CA ILE A 108 1.46 0.76 -2.46
C ILE A 108 1.44 0.30 -1.01
N GLY A 109 1.68 -1.00 -0.78
CA GLY A 109 1.47 -1.68 0.49
C GLY A 109 0.00 -2.11 0.65
N ALA A 110 -0.47 -2.98 -0.25
CA ALA A 110 -1.88 -3.41 -0.26
C ALA A 110 -2.19 -4.52 0.76
N PHE A 111 -1.17 -5.14 1.35
CA PHE A 111 -1.26 -6.24 2.29
C PHE A 111 -2.20 -7.35 1.78
N ASP A 112 -3.25 -7.71 2.55
CA ASP A 112 -4.24 -8.73 2.16
C ASP A 112 -5.41 -8.18 1.35
N GLY A 113 -5.45 -6.86 1.14
CA GLY A 113 -6.50 -6.15 0.39
C GLY A 113 -7.85 -6.02 1.09
N VAL A 114 -7.92 -6.33 2.39
CA VAL A 114 -9.15 -6.25 3.21
C VAL A 114 -8.91 -5.51 4.52
N SER A 115 -7.80 -5.82 5.18
CA SER A 115 -7.52 -5.32 6.53
C SER A 115 -7.16 -3.85 6.50
N ASN A 116 -8.05 -2.99 7.00
CA ASN A 116 -7.89 -1.51 7.02
C ASN A 116 -7.66 -0.88 5.64
N ASP A 117 -8.18 -1.50 4.58
CA ASP A 117 -7.92 -1.09 3.21
C ASP A 117 -8.98 -0.09 2.70
N PRO A 118 -8.62 1.20 2.51
CA PRO A 118 -9.55 2.21 1.99
C PRO A 118 -9.86 2.01 0.50
N VAL A 119 -9.02 1.26 -0.24
CA VAL A 119 -9.16 1.03 -1.68
C VAL A 119 -10.14 -0.10 -1.95
N HIS A 120 -10.19 -1.10 -1.07
CA HIS A 120 -11.12 -2.24 -1.17
C HIS A 120 -12.57 -1.79 -1.42
N ASP A 121 -13.06 -0.89 -0.57
CA ASP A 121 -14.43 -0.39 -0.65
C ASP A 121 -14.69 0.38 -1.95
N LEU A 122 -13.69 1.14 -2.45
CA LEU A 122 -13.81 1.89 -3.71
C LEU A 122 -13.93 0.93 -4.90
N ILE A 123 -13.10 -0.12 -4.96
CA ILE A 123 -13.15 -1.12 -6.04
C ILE A 123 -14.49 -1.87 -6.03
N ARG A 124 -14.97 -2.27 -4.84
CA ARG A 124 -16.22 -3.01 -4.69
C ARG A 124 -17.45 -2.16 -5.01
N THR A 125 -17.42 -0.88 -4.65
CA THR A 125 -18.58 0.02 -4.82
C THR A 125 -18.70 0.55 -6.25
N PHE A 126 -17.57 0.80 -6.91
CA PHE A 126 -17.57 1.51 -8.21
C PHE A 126 -17.04 0.61 -9.33
N PRO A 127 -17.92 0.13 -10.24
CA PRO A 127 -17.52 -0.82 -11.30
C PRO A 127 -16.56 -0.21 -12.35
N HIS A 128 -16.47 1.11 -12.46
CA HIS A 128 -15.56 1.81 -13.37
C HIS A 128 -14.17 2.08 -12.77
N VAL A 129 -13.92 1.65 -11.52
CA VAL A 129 -12.61 1.73 -10.88
C VAL A 129 -11.73 0.60 -11.38
N ARG A 130 -10.48 0.94 -11.74
CA ARG A 130 -9.39 0.01 -11.99
C ARG A 130 -8.30 0.22 -10.95
N ALA A 131 -7.63 -0.83 -10.51
CA ALA A 131 -6.61 -0.74 -9.49
C ALA A 131 -5.37 -1.59 -9.80
N VAL A 132 -4.21 -1.02 -9.49
CA VAL A 132 -2.94 -1.73 -9.39
C VAL A 132 -2.57 -1.78 -7.92
N LEU A 133 -2.34 -2.97 -7.37
CA LEU A 133 -2.12 -3.20 -5.96
C LEU A 133 -0.73 -3.81 -5.75
N LEU A 134 0.20 -3.05 -5.17
CA LEU A 134 1.56 -3.51 -4.88
C LEU A 134 1.63 -4.08 -3.47
N GLU A 135 2.08 -5.33 -3.35
CA GLU A 135 2.41 -5.96 -2.07
C GLU A 135 3.68 -6.80 -2.24
N PRO A 136 4.79 -6.44 -1.58
CA PRO A 136 6.06 -7.15 -1.75
C PRO A 136 6.13 -8.48 -0.99
N GLN A 137 5.41 -8.65 0.11
CA GLN A 137 5.51 -9.83 0.96
C GLN A 137 4.75 -11.01 0.33
N PRO A 138 5.37 -12.22 0.23
CA PRO A 138 4.76 -13.36 -0.47
C PRO A 138 3.40 -13.81 0.11
N ALA A 139 3.28 -13.90 1.43
CA ALA A 139 2.06 -14.41 2.08
C ALA A 139 0.87 -13.45 1.97
N PRO A 140 1.00 -12.14 2.29
CA PRO A 140 -0.04 -11.14 2.02
C PRO A 140 -0.39 -11.04 0.53
N TYR A 141 0.62 -11.03 -0.37
CA TYR A 141 0.37 -11.00 -1.80
C TYR A 141 -0.47 -12.21 -2.28
N ALA A 142 -0.18 -13.40 -1.77
CA ALA A 142 -0.98 -14.59 -2.12
C ALA A 142 -2.45 -14.47 -1.65
N ALA A 143 -2.71 -13.80 -0.53
CA ALA A 143 -4.06 -13.50 -0.08
C ALA A 143 -4.74 -12.46 -0.99
N LEU A 144 -4.02 -11.38 -1.31
CA LEU A 144 -4.46 -10.32 -2.22
C LEU A 144 -4.79 -10.88 -3.62
N GLN A 145 -3.93 -11.76 -4.14
CA GLN A 145 -4.14 -12.42 -5.44
C GLN A 145 -5.41 -13.28 -5.43
N ARG A 146 -5.63 -14.07 -4.39
CA ARG A 146 -6.87 -14.88 -4.26
C ARG A 146 -8.12 -14.02 -4.17
N LEU A 147 -8.05 -12.90 -3.42
CA LEU A 147 -9.18 -11.99 -3.25
C LEU A 147 -9.68 -11.40 -4.58
N TRP A 148 -8.75 -11.05 -5.47
CA TRP A 148 -9.02 -10.36 -6.72
C TRP A 148 -8.83 -11.21 -7.97
N HIS A 149 -8.71 -12.54 -7.81
CA HIS A 149 -8.43 -13.50 -8.90
C HIS A 149 -9.36 -13.34 -10.10
N ASP A 150 -10.65 -13.15 -9.87
CA ASP A 150 -11.68 -13.11 -10.92
C ASP A 150 -12.07 -11.68 -11.33
N ASP A 151 -11.41 -10.65 -10.81
CA ASP A 151 -11.73 -9.28 -11.16
C ASP A 151 -10.70 -8.69 -12.13
N PRO A 152 -11.02 -8.60 -13.45
CA PRO A 152 -10.07 -8.12 -14.46
C PRO A 152 -9.72 -6.63 -14.33
N ARG A 153 -10.41 -5.90 -13.45
CA ARG A 153 -10.14 -4.48 -13.16
C ARG A 153 -8.98 -4.31 -12.21
N VAL A 154 -8.59 -5.37 -11.50
CA VAL A 154 -7.58 -5.33 -10.43
C VAL A 154 -6.35 -6.10 -10.83
N ALA A 155 -5.19 -5.47 -10.72
CA ALA A 155 -3.89 -6.07 -11.02
C ALA A 155 -3.03 -6.13 -9.74
N PRO A 156 -3.06 -7.22 -8.97
CA PRO A 156 -2.10 -7.43 -7.89
C PRO A 156 -0.70 -7.69 -8.45
N ILE A 157 0.31 -7.05 -7.86
CA ILE A 157 1.73 -7.19 -8.26
C ILE A 157 2.57 -7.45 -7.02
N GLN A 158 3.35 -8.53 -7.04
CA GLN A 158 4.29 -8.84 -5.97
C GLN A 158 5.57 -8.02 -6.12
N ALA A 159 5.50 -6.76 -5.75
CA ALA A 159 6.64 -5.85 -5.81
C ALA A 159 6.47 -4.70 -4.81
N ALA A 160 7.59 -4.09 -4.44
CA ALA A 160 7.63 -2.81 -3.74
C ALA A 160 7.99 -1.68 -4.71
N LEU A 161 7.46 -0.47 -4.48
CA LEU A 161 7.90 0.71 -5.23
C LEU A 161 9.27 1.17 -4.73
N ALA A 162 10.22 1.32 -5.65
CA ALA A 162 11.57 1.82 -5.37
C ALA A 162 12.05 2.75 -6.50
N ALA A 163 13.28 3.25 -6.37
CA ALA A 163 13.88 4.11 -7.39
C ALA A 163 14.28 3.36 -8.68
N ASP A 164 14.38 2.05 -8.60
CA ASP A 164 14.86 1.16 -9.65
C ASP A 164 14.10 -0.17 -9.66
N CYS A 165 14.03 -0.80 -10.81
CA CYS A 165 13.59 -2.19 -10.95
C CYS A 165 14.71 -3.14 -10.56
N GLY A 166 14.38 -4.18 -9.79
CA GLY A 166 15.38 -5.17 -9.36
C GLY A 166 14.93 -5.99 -8.16
N GLY A 167 15.87 -6.21 -7.22
CA GLY A 167 15.62 -6.92 -5.99
C GLY A 167 16.27 -6.22 -4.81
N ARG A 168 15.57 -6.18 -3.68
CA ARG A 168 16.07 -5.60 -2.43
C ARG A 168 15.69 -6.44 -1.22
N PRO A 169 16.47 -6.41 -0.13
CA PRO A 169 16.06 -6.97 1.14
C PRO A 169 14.95 -6.10 1.76
N LEU A 170 13.82 -6.71 2.10
CA LEU A 170 12.76 -6.15 2.93
C LEU A 170 12.88 -6.76 4.32
N TYR A 171 12.92 -5.94 5.35
CA TYR A 171 12.93 -6.39 6.74
C TYR A 171 11.51 -6.56 7.23
N VAL A 172 11.25 -7.71 7.85
CA VAL A 172 9.93 -8.12 8.36
C VAL A 172 10.06 -8.67 9.77
N VAL A 173 8.97 -8.73 10.51
CA VAL A 173 8.94 -9.53 11.73
C VAL A 173 9.03 -11.00 11.35
N ALA A 174 9.96 -11.75 11.97
CA ALA A 174 10.14 -13.15 11.69
C ALA A 174 8.87 -13.94 12.02
N GLU A 175 8.55 -14.96 11.22
CA GLU A 175 7.33 -15.77 11.37
C GLU A 175 7.22 -16.39 12.77
N SER A 176 8.35 -16.84 13.33
CA SER A 176 8.46 -17.37 14.71
C SER A 176 7.99 -16.36 15.78
N HIS A 177 7.95 -15.08 15.47
CA HIS A 177 7.57 -13.98 16.36
C HIS A 177 6.25 -13.31 15.96
N SER A 178 5.65 -13.69 14.85
CA SER A 178 4.40 -13.09 14.33
C SER A 178 3.21 -13.22 15.29
N HIS A 179 3.21 -14.30 16.11
CA HIS A 179 2.18 -14.56 17.11
C HIS A 179 2.22 -13.60 18.32
N LEU A 180 3.31 -12.87 18.51
CA LEU A 180 3.50 -11.96 19.65
C LEU A 180 2.65 -10.70 19.57
N HIS A 181 2.20 -10.33 18.36
CA HIS A 181 1.32 -9.18 18.17
C HIS A 181 0.46 -9.34 16.91
N PRO A 182 -0.85 -8.98 16.95
CA PRO A 182 -1.75 -9.12 15.80
C PRO A 182 -1.29 -8.39 14.52
N PHE A 183 -0.53 -7.32 14.67
CA PHE A 183 -0.01 -6.51 13.56
C PHE A 183 1.44 -6.85 13.17
N ALA A 184 2.04 -7.88 13.77
CA ALA A 184 3.44 -8.23 13.49
C ALA A 184 3.67 -8.52 12.00
N GLY A 185 2.73 -9.19 11.34
CA GLY A 185 2.80 -9.49 9.90
C GLY A 185 2.64 -8.28 8.98
N GLN A 186 2.14 -7.14 9.49
CA GLN A 186 2.01 -5.90 8.72
C GLN A 186 3.28 -5.05 8.76
N VAL A 187 4.14 -5.25 9.78
CA VAL A 187 5.37 -4.47 9.94
C VAL A 187 6.43 -4.96 8.98
N ALA A 188 6.58 -4.29 7.86
CA ALA A 188 7.58 -4.57 6.85
C ALA A 188 8.18 -3.27 6.31
N SER A 189 9.50 -3.16 6.21
CA SER A 189 10.14 -1.92 5.75
C SER A 189 11.51 -2.19 5.12
N PHE A 190 11.92 -1.34 4.18
CA PHE A 190 13.31 -1.31 3.72
C PHE A 190 14.29 -0.80 4.80
N SER A 191 13.78 -0.22 5.89
CA SER A 191 14.57 0.20 7.02
C SER A 191 14.51 -0.81 8.16
N ARG A 192 15.59 -1.57 8.39
CA ARG A 192 15.72 -2.46 9.55
C ARG A 192 15.46 -1.74 10.86
N ALA A 193 16.00 -0.51 11.01
CA ALA A 193 15.83 0.30 12.21
C ALA A 193 14.35 0.67 12.46
N HIS A 194 13.55 0.84 11.39
CA HIS A 194 12.10 1.05 11.51
C HIS A 194 11.43 -0.19 12.11
N VAL A 195 11.69 -1.38 11.56
CA VAL A 195 11.13 -2.64 12.06
C VAL A 195 11.57 -2.90 13.50
N GLU A 196 12.83 -2.64 13.85
CA GLU A 196 13.32 -2.73 15.25
C GLU A 196 12.55 -1.80 16.19
N THR A 197 12.27 -0.58 15.74
CA THR A 197 11.51 0.39 16.54
C THR A 197 10.07 -0.05 16.73
N ALA A 198 9.43 -0.58 15.69
CA ALA A 198 8.09 -1.14 15.74
C ALA A 198 8.05 -2.37 16.68
N CYS A 199 9.02 -3.28 16.56
CA CYS A 199 9.13 -4.43 17.46
C CYS A 199 9.25 -4.00 18.92
N ARG A 200 10.10 -3.03 19.25
CA ARG A 200 10.25 -2.50 20.62
C ARG A 200 8.96 -1.85 21.13
N ARG A 201 8.18 -1.27 20.24
CA ARG A 201 6.93 -0.59 20.58
C ARG A 201 5.78 -1.54 20.82
N TYR A 202 5.67 -2.60 20.01
CA TYR A 202 4.54 -3.52 19.99
C TYR A 202 4.85 -4.88 20.65
N MET A 203 6.12 -5.30 20.62
CA MET A 203 6.56 -6.56 21.20
C MET A 203 7.44 -6.30 22.42
N TRP A 204 7.11 -6.94 23.52
CA TRP A 204 7.89 -6.84 24.75
C TRP A 204 9.24 -7.52 24.57
N ARG A 205 10.35 -6.77 24.48
CA ARG A 205 11.74 -7.24 24.33
C ARG A 205 11.94 -8.13 23.10
N PRO A 206 12.00 -7.57 21.87
CA PRO A 206 12.34 -8.36 20.71
C PRO A 206 13.73 -8.97 20.86
N SER A 207 13.83 -10.27 20.61
CA SER A 207 15.11 -10.97 20.49
C SER A 207 15.83 -10.56 19.20
N ALA A 208 17.13 -10.88 19.09
CA ALA A 208 17.92 -10.51 17.91
C ALA A 208 17.41 -11.16 16.62
N ASP A 209 16.76 -12.32 16.73
CA ASP A 209 16.15 -13.12 15.66
C ASP A 209 14.69 -12.73 15.35
N ALA A 210 14.14 -11.73 16.06
CA ALA A 210 12.77 -11.27 15.81
C ALA A 210 12.59 -10.57 14.45
N ILE A 211 13.68 -10.22 13.76
CA ILE A 211 13.64 -9.53 12.46
C ILE A 211 14.35 -10.39 11.42
N ALA A 212 13.57 -10.79 10.42
CA ALA A 212 14.05 -11.48 9.24
C ALA A 212 14.24 -10.50 8.07
N SER A 213 14.92 -10.99 7.03
CA SER A 213 15.07 -10.30 5.75
C SER A 213 14.53 -11.18 4.64
N VAL A 214 13.64 -10.64 3.81
CA VAL A 214 13.06 -11.33 2.65
C VAL A 214 13.49 -10.57 1.40
N ALA A 215 14.00 -11.30 0.39
CA ALA A 215 14.29 -10.70 -0.91
C ALA A 215 12.96 -10.41 -1.63
N VAL A 216 12.74 -9.16 -2.03
CA VAL A 216 11.53 -8.74 -2.74
C VAL A 216 11.90 -8.07 -4.06
N THR A 217 11.03 -8.23 -5.05
CA THR A 217 11.12 -7.50 -6.32
C THR A 217 10.78 -6.03 -6.11
N THR A 218 11.47 -5.15 -6.84
CA THR A 218 11.14 -3.73 -6.89
C THR A 218 10.73 -3.29 -8.28
N VAL A 219 9.87 -2.28 -8.34
CA VAL A 219 9.41 -1.62 -9.57
C VAL A 219 9.51 -0.12 -9.38
N ASP A 220 9.89 0.61 -10.42
CA ASP A 220 9.93 2.07 -10.39
C ASP A 220 8.60 2.70 -10.85
N TRP A 221 8.44 3.97 -10.56
CA TRP A 221 7.25 4.75 -10.93
C TRP A 221 7.02 4.76 -12.45
N ARG A 222 8.08 4.96 -13.23
CA ARG A 222 7.99 5.05 -14.68
C ARG A 222 7.48 3.76 -15.30
N THR A 223 8.01 2.62 -14.89
CA THR A 223 7.54 1.30 -15.36
C THR A 223 6.07 1.08 -15.09
N LEU A 224 5.56 1.51 -13.92
CA LEU A 224 4.13 1.41 -13.60
C LEU A 224 3.28 2.30 -14.52
N VAL A 225 3.69 3.55 -14.74
CA VAL A 225 2.96 4.49 -15.60
C VAL A 225 3.03 4.08 -17.07
N ASP A 226 4.18 3.63 -17.55
CA ASP A 226 4.33 3.14 -18.94
C ASP A 226 3.42 1.94 -19.22
N ARG A 227 3.17 1.08 -18.20
CA ARG A 227 2.34 -0.13 -18.35
C ARG A 227 0.84 0.12 -18.11
N TYR A 228 0.49 0.88 -17.10
CA TYR A 228 -0.90 1.02 -16.63
C TYR A 228 -1.50 2.39 -16.90
N GLY A 229 -0.71 3.33 -17.42
CA GLY A 229 -1.11 4.71 -17.61
C GLY A 229 -1.03 5.54 -16.34
N ARG A 230 -1.56 6.75 -16.41
CA ARG A 230 -1.63 7.69 -15.28
C ARG A 230 -2.62 7.19 -14.24
N PHE A 231 -2.29 7.35 -12.97
CA PHE A 231 -3.18 7.07 -11.84
C PHE A 231 -3.90 8.34 -11.37
N ASP A 232 -5.20 8.22 -11.07
CA ASP A 232 -6.00 9.30 -10.49
C ASP A 232 -5.77 9.40 -8.98
N LEU A 233 -5.68 8.26 -8.30
CA LEU A 233 -5.42 8.15 -6.87
C LEU A 233 -4.20 7.27 -6.62
N VAL A 234 -3.29 7.74 -5.78
CA VAL A 234 -2.20 6.93 -5.22
C VAL A 234 -2.39 6.85 -3.72
N VAL A 235 -2.48 5.64 -3.17
CA VAL A 235 -2.52 5.35 -1.74
C VAL A 235 -1.22 4.69 -1.34
N ILE A 236 -0.57 5.22 -0.30
CA ILE A 236 0.74 4.77 0.17
C ILE A 236 0.62 4.40 1.64
N ASP A 237 0.92 3.15 1.94
CA ASP A 237 1.06 2.60 3.29
C ASP A 237 2.25 1.61 3.26
N ALA A 238 3.45 2.15 3.42
CA ALA A 238 4.71 1.43 3.25
C ALA A 238 5.54 1.40 4.54
N GLU A 239 4.84 1.44 5.68
CA GLU A 239 5.41 1.24 7.01
C GLU A 239 6.72 2.01 7.23
N GLY A 240 6.63 3.35 7.04
CA GLY A 240 7.72 4.30 7.25
C GLY A 240 8.60 4.59 6.04
N PHE A 241 8.36 3.96 4.88
CA PHE A 241 9.00 4.32 3.62
C PHE A 241 8.16 5.28 2.76
N ASP A 242 7.01 5.68 3.26
CA ASP A 242 6.02 6.53 2.59
C ASP A 242 6.59 7.85 2.10
N GLY A 243 7.45 8.47 2.92
CA GLY A 243 8.08 9.74 2.56
C GLY A 243 9.00 9.63 1.35
N GLU A 244 9.75 8.57 1.25
CA GLU A 244 10.60 8.24 0.11
C GLU A 244 9.74 7.98 -1.12
N ILE A 245 8.65 7.22 -0.99
CA ILE A 245 7.71 6.95 -2.08
C ILE A 245 7.10 8.24 -2.63
N VAL A 246 6.65 9.16 -1.76
CA VAL A 246 6.17 10.48 -2.19
C VAL A 246 7.22 11.21 -3.05
N HIS A 247 8.54 10.99 -2.82
CA HIS A 247 9.60 11.58 -3.62
C HIS A 247 9.87 10.83 -4.93
N LEU A 248 9.49 9.56 -5.05
CA LEU A 248 9.65 8.75 -6.27
C LEU A 248 8.56 9.03 -7.31
N ILE A 249 7.37 9.48 -6.89
CA ILE A 249 6.28 9.83 -7.81
C ILE A 249 6.71 10.98 -8.72
N ASP A 250 6.57 10.82 -10.03
CA ASP A 250 6.75 11.90 -10.98
C ASP A 250 5.54 12.85 -10.98
N LEU A 251 5.73 14.00 -10.34
CA LEU A 251 4.71 15.03 -10.22
C LEU A 251 4.72 16.02 -11.39
N ALA A 252 5.66 15.91 -12.33
CA ALA A 252 5.78 16.78 -13.48
C ALA A 252 5.03 16.21 -14.69
N ASP A 253 5.43 15.02 -15.13
CA ASP A 253 4.91 14.44 -16.37
C ASP A 253 3.63 13.62 -16.13
N HIS A 254 3.56 12.89 -14.99
CA HIS A 254 2.44 11.99 -14.68
C HIS A 254 1.90 12.20 -13.26
N PRO A 255 1.46 13.43 -12.93
CA PRO A 255 0.98 13.71 -11.58
C PRO A 255 -0.36 13.02 -11.31
N PRO A 256 -0.51 12.26 -10.22
CA PRO A 256 -1.81 11.81 -9.74
C PRO A 256 -2.69 13.01 -9.38
N ASP A 257 -4.00 12.83 -9.38
CA ASP A 257 -4.89 13.89 -8.91
C ASP A 257 -4.97 13.92 -7.38
N ILE A 258 -4.87 12.74 -6.77
CA ILE A 258 -4.96 12.55 -5.32
C ILE A 258 -3.84 11.63 -4.86
N ILE A 259 -3.20 12.01 -3.75
CA ILE A 259 -2.22 11.18 -3.05
C ILE A 259 -2.64 11.12 -1.58
N VAL A 260 -2.81 9.89 -1.06
CA VAL A 260 -3.01 9.61 0.37
C VAL A 260 -1.78 8.88 0.86
N TYR A 261 -1.17 9.29 1.96
CA TYR A 261 0.00 8.62 2.50
C TYR A 261 0.03 8.64 4.02
N GLU A 262 0.57 7.57 4.60
CA GLU A 262 0.77 7.51 6.04
C GLU A 262 1.93 8.42 6.44
N HIS A 263 1.70 9.28 7.44
CA HIS A 263 2.72 10.20 7.93
C HIS A 263 3.15 9.91 9.37
N CYS A 264 2.47 9.03 10.07
CA CYS A 264 2.69 8.83 11.50
C CYS A 264 4.11 8.29 11.81
N HIS A 265 4.68 7.55 10.90
CA HIS A 265 6.04 7.01 10.98
C HIS A 265 7.13 7.96 10.47
N LEU A 266 6.76 9.04 9.81
CA LEU A 266 7.70 9.99 9.24
C LEU A 266 8.26 10.96 10.28
N THR A 267 9.55 11.29 10.18
CA THR A 267 10.16 12.37 10.93
C THR A 267 9.52 13.71 10.59
N ARG A 268 9.55 14.69 11.49
CA ARG A 268 9.07 16.06 11.24
C ARG A 268 9.73 16.68 10.00
N ARG A 269 11.00 16.38 9.75
CA ARG A 269 11.73 16.85 8.59
C ARG A 269 11.16 16.26 7.31
N MET A 270 10.91 14.93 7.27
CA MET A 270 10.35 14.25 6.12
C MET A 270 8.92 14.71 5.83
N ARG A 271 8.05 14.83 6.83
CA ARG A 271 6.70 15.39 6.66
C ARG A 271 6.72 16.77 6.00
N ARG A 272 7.62 17.68 6.47
CA ARG A 272 7.78 19.01 5.87
C ARG A 272 8.25 18.92 4.41
N ARG A 273 9.18 18.03 4.10
CA ARG A 273 9.69 17.84 2.72
C ARG A 273 8.58 17.33 1.80
N CYS A 274 7.82 16.32 2.19
CA CYS A 274 6.68 15.79 1.43
C CYS A 274 5.63 16.88 1.19
N SER A 275 5.16 17.54 2.26
CA SER A 275 4.17 18.62 2.15
C SER A 275 4.65 19.77 1.27
N SER A 276 5.92 20.17 1.39
CA SER A 276 6.52 21.25 0.59
C SER A 276 6.62 20.88 -0.89
N ARG A 277 7.03 19.63 -1.19
CA ARG A 277 7.09 19.09 -2.56
C ARG A 277 5.70 19.09 -3.20
N LEU A 278 4.71 18.52 -2.52
CA LEU A 278 3.34 18.43 -3.02
C LEU A 278 2.71 19.80 -3.23
N ARG A 279 2.88 20.73 -2.29
CA ARG A 279 2.37 22.12 -2.44
C ARG A 279 3.00 22.85 -3.62
N ARG A 280 4.32 22.71 -3.83
CA ARG A 280 5.01 23.28 -5.00
C ARG A 280 4.51 22.69 -6.32
N ALA A 281 4.11 21.42 -6.30
CA ALA A 281 3.49 20.76 -7.45
C ALA A 281 1.98 21.07 -7.63
N GLY A 282 1.42 22.02 -6.85
CA GLY A 282 0.05 22.51 -7.00
C GLY A 282 -1.01 21.75 -6.22
N TYR A 283 -0.62 20.91 -5.25
CA TYR A 283 -1.57 20.21 -4.38
C TYR A 283 -1.96 21.04 -3.16
N VAL A 284 -3.19 20.89 -2.71
CA VAL A 284 -3.60 21.22 -1.34
C VAL A 284 -3.27 20.02 -0.49
N VAL A 285 -2.57 20.21 0.64
CA VAL A 285 -2.08 19.13 1.51
C VAL A 285 -2.65 19.31 2.91
N ARG A 286 -3.33 18.29 3.43
CA ARG A 286 -3.97 18.28 4.75
C ARG A 286 -3.77 16.95 5.48
N GLU A 287 -3.41 17.03 6.76
CA GLU A 287 -3.52 15.90 7.68
C GLU A 287 -5.00 15.77 8.06
N PHE A 288 -5.66 14.64 7.71
CA PHE A 288 -7.07 14.45 7.98
C PHE A 288 -7.34 13.59 9.23
N ASN A 289 -6.31 12.88 9.70
CA ASN A 289 -6.32 12.19 11.00
C ASN A 289 -4.89 12.19 11.59
N LYS A 290 -4.65 11.37 12.61
CA LYS A 290 -3.35 11.29 13.29
C LYS A 290 -2.28 10.52 12.52
N THR A 291 -2.69 9.74 11.53
CA THR A 291 -1.83 8.82 10.78
C THR A 291 -1.61 9.30 9.36
N ASP A 292 -2.63 9.90 8.71
CA ASP A 292 -2.67 10.03 7.27
C ASP A 292 -2.79 11.47 6.80
N THR A 293 -2.18 11.71 5.64
CA THR A 293 -2.23 12.96 4.90
C THR A 293 -2.88 12.75 3.54
N LEU A 294 -3.83 13.62 3.21
CA LEU A 294 -4.44 13.77 1.89
C LEU A 294 -3.79 14.94 1.17
N ALA A 295 -3.34 14.71 -0.06
CA ALA A 295 -2.93 15.74 -1.00
C ALA A 295 -3.78 15.60 -2.27
N ALA A 296 -4.47 16.67 -2.68
CA ALA A 296 -5.23 16.64 -3.92
C ALA A 296 -5.06 17.93 -4.72
N ARG A 297 -5.27 17.84 -6.02
CA ARG A 297 -5.25 19.01 -6.92
C ARG A 297 -6.29 20.04 -6.48
N ARG A 298 -5.96 21.33 -6.58
CA ARG A 298 -6.80 22.44 -6.07
C ARG A 298 -8.23 22.44 -6.61
N HIS A 299 -8.41 22.07 -7.89
CA HIS A 299 -9.71 22.05 -8.54
C HIS A 299 -10.69 21.00 -7.97
N LEU A 300 -10.19 20.02 -7.20
CA LEU A 300 -11.04 18.96 -6.60
C LEU A 300 -11.74 19.41 -5.32
N GLY A 301 -11.39 20.55 -4.72
CA GLY A 301 -12.06 21.09 -3.55
C GLY A 301 -11.95 20.18 -2.32
N ILE A 302 -10.74 20.03 -1.73
CA ILE A 302 -10.56 19.27 -0.49
C ILE A 302 -11.42 19.89 0.63
N PRO A 303 -12.09 19.07 1.46
CA PRO A 303 -12.80 19.56 2.64
C PRO A 303 -11.90 20.41 3.55
N SER A 304 -12.43 21.50 4.07
CA SER A 304 -11.70 22.50 4.88
C SER A 304 -11.33 21.96 6.26
#